data_43b0431c933d5f37e86da9b033a8efa4
#
_entry.id   43b0431c933d5f37e86da9b033a8efa4
#
_cell.length_a   1.000
_cell.length_b   1.000
_cell.length_c   1.000
_cell.angle_alpha   90.00
_cell.angle_beta   90.00
_cell.angle_gamma   90.00
#
_symmetry.space_group_name_H-M   'P 1'
#
loop_
_entity.id
_entity.type
_entity.pdbx_description
1 polymer ?
#
loop_
_entity_poly.entity_id
_entity_poly.type
_entity_poly.pdbx_seq_one_letter_code
_entity_poly.pdbx_strand_id
1 'polypeptide(L)'
;MAIKSWNEMRQLDISKYVKQRDKADYLPWASCMTLLYENGAEKVLLETLTDANGSSLFMCDQVFTDKNGGTNRCYEVRIKVTIDDKVYPFSYPVMNGINAVRDNLMNQNAVHKAQMRAFVKCVAINTGLGFNLWMDDADIENDTDDLSKHNLFAIKERQQQAYTRAFKKGMTTKEIATAVGMTEDEVKVIFTYFDQLHRFEEKLNAL
;
A
#
# COMPACT_ATOMS: atom_id res chain seq x y z
N MET A 1 -26.95 23.57 1.43
CA MET A 1 -26.36 23.52 0.05
C MET A 1 -26.07 22.05 -0.25
N ALA A 2 -26.25 21.60 -1.48
CA ALA A 2 -25.90 20.21 -1.81
C ALA A 2 -24.38 20.04 -1.88
N ILE A 3 -23.88 18.85 -1.52
CA ILE A 3 -22.48 18.50 -1.68
C ILE A 3 -22.02 18.69 -3.14
N LYS A 4 -20.81 19.19 -3.34
CA LYS A 4 -20.23 19.34 -4.68
C LYS A 4 -20.24 18.04 -5.47
N SER A 5 -20.26 18.17 -6.80
CA SER A 5 -20.17 16.99 -7.70
C SER A 5 -18.85 16.23 -7.51
N TRP A 6 -18.85 14.97 -7.95
CA TRP A 6 -17.67 14.10 -7.86
C TRP A 6 -16.42 14.72 -8.50
N ASN A 7 -16.58 15.34 -9.69
CA ASN A 7 -15.48 15.99 -10.39
C ASN A 7 -14.95 17.23 -9.66
N GLU A 8 -15.82 18.04 -9.09
CA GLU A 8 -15.41 19.21 -8.29
C GLU A 8 -14.69 18.79 -7.02
N MET A 9 -15.19 17.77 -6.33
CA MET A 9 -14.56 17.22 -5.13
C MET A 9 -13.18 16.61 -5.41
N ARG A 10 -13.02 15.91 -6.55
CA ARG A 10 -11.74 15.35 -6.97
C ARG A 10 -10.69 16.41 -7.26
N GLN A 11 -11.11 17.58 -7.73
CA GLN A 11 -10.22 18.69 -8.10
C GLN A 11 -9.86 19.59 -6.92
N LEU A 12 -10.39 19.34 -5.72
CA LEU A 12 -10.04 20.13 -4.55
C LEU A 12 -8.56 20.02 -4.23
N ASP A 13 -7.94 21.19 -3.97
CA ASP A 13 -6.61 21.20 -3.35
C ASP A 13 -6.71 20.83 -1.88
N ILE A 14 -6.31 19.62 -1.57
CA ILE A 14 -6.29 19.07 -0.22
C ILE A 14 -4.88 19.00 0.39
N SER A 15 -3.87 19.54 -0.27
CA SER A 15 -2.44 19.43 0.09
C SER A 15 -2.17 19.77 1.56
N LYS A 16 -2.83 20.80 2.10
CA LYS A 16 -2.71 21.22 3.51
C LYS A 16 -3.25 20.21 4.53
N TYR A 17 -4.08 19.28 4.08
CA TYR A 17 -4.69 18.25 4.94
C TYR A 17 -4.02 16.88 4.81
N VAL A 18 -3.25 16.68 3.74
CA VAL A 18 -2.52 15.43 3.48
C VAL A 18 -1.37 15.29 4.46
N LYS A 19 -1.20 14.11 4.98
CA LYS A 19 -0.05 13.72 5.82
C LYS A 19 0.69 12.57 5.17
N GLN A 20 1.98 12.48 5.44
CA GLN A 20 2.82 11.40 4.96
C GLN A 20 3.14 10.43 6.10
N ARG A 21 3.06 9.14 5.79
CA ARG A 21 3.50 8.07 6.67
C ARG A 21 4.08 6.94 5.83
N ASP A 22 5.27 6.48 6.19
CA ASP A 22 5.97 5.36 5.53
C ASP A 22 6.09 5.55 4.00
N LYS A 23 6.31 6.81 3.56
CA LYS A 23 6.38 7.26 2.15
C LYS A 23 5.03 7.27 1.40
N ALA A 24 3.92 6.98 2.05
CA ALA A 24 2.59 7.08 1.47
C ALA A 24 1.88 8.34 1.97
N ASP A 25 1.27 9.06 1.04
CA ASP A 25 0.42 10.20 1.34
C ASP A 25 -0.97 9.69 1.74
N TYR A 26 -1.55 10.28 2.77
CA TYR A 26 -2.90 9.91 3.20
C TYR A 26 -3.69 11.10 3.72
N LEU A 27 -5.00 11.04 3.54
CA LEU A 27 -5.94 11.98 4.13
C LEU A 27 -6.44 11.43 5.48
N PRO A 28 -6.15 12.10 6.62
CA PRO A 28 -6.71 11.71 7.91
C PRO A 28 -8.23 11.72 7.89
N TRP A 29 -8.87 10.75 8.54
CA TRP A 29 -10.34 10.65 8.57
C TRP A 29 -11.03 11.91 9.09
N ALA A 30 -10.45 12.58 10.09
CA ALA A 30 -10.99 13.83 10.63
C ALA A 30 -10.95 14.97 9.59
N SER A 31 -9.83 15.07 8.86
CA SER A 31 -9.71 16.03 7.75
C SER A 31 -10.67 15.71 6.61
N CYS A 32 -10.85 14.42 6.31
CA CYS A 32 -11.84 13.97 5.33
C CYS A 32 -13.27 14.41 5.73
N MET A 33 -13.63 14.20 6.99
CA MET A 33 -14.92 14.63 7.54
C MET A 33 -15.09 16.16 7.44
N THR A 34 -14.07 16.92 7.85
CA THR A 34 -14.08 18.39 7.77
C THR A 34 -14.30 18.87 6.33
N LEU A 35 -13.55 18.29 5.39
CA LEU A 35 -13.66 18.66 3.98
C LEU A 35 -15.04 18.34 3.38
N LEU A 36 -15.71 17.28 3.80
CA LEU A 36 -17.08 16.99 3.37
C LEU A 36 -18.04 18.12 3.78
N TYR A 37 -17.98 18.55 5.04
CA TYR A 37 -18.82 19.64 5.53
C TYR A 37 -18.46 20.99 4.88
N GLU A 38 -17.19 21.30 4.73
CA GLU A 38 -16.73 22.54 4.05
C GLU A 38 -17.18 22.60 2.58
N ASN A 39 -17.46 21.43 1.96
CA ASN A 39 -17.89 21.35 0.56
C ASN A 39 -19.34 20.96 0.36
N GLY A 40 -20.18 21.24 1.36
CA GLY A 40 -21.63 21.27 1.23
C GLY A 40 -22.38 20.07 1.76
N ALA A 41 -21.71 19.09 2.38
CA ALA A 41 -22.42 18.04 3.11
C ALA A 41 -23.10 18.62 4.37
N GLU A 42 -24.37 18.33 4.57
CA GLU A 42 -25.12 18.76 5.76
C GLU A 42 -25.08 17.72 6.86
N LYS A 43 -24.93 16.44 6.46
CA LYS A 43 -24.89 15.30 7.38
C LYS A 43 -23.92 14.26 6.90
N VAL A 44 -22.99 13.87 7.77
CA VAL A 44 -22.07 12.74 7.53
C VAL A 44 -22.11 11.79 8.72
N LEU A 45 -22.49 10.54 8.48
CA LEU A 45 -22.54 9.49 9.50
C LEU A 45 -21.65 8.33 9.09
N LEU A 46 -20.88 7.83 10.03
CA LEU A 46 -20.15 6.58 9.94
C LEU A 46 -20.75 5.57 10.90
N GLU A 47 -21.33 4.52 10.38
CA GLU A 47 -21.84 3.39 11.15
C GLU A 47 -20.94 2.18 10.93
N THR A 48 -20.45 1.60 12.01
CA THR A 48 -19.76 0.32 11.97
C THR A 48 -20.81 -0.79 12.05
N LEU A 49 -20.80 -1.68 11.08
CA LEU A 49 -21.68 -2.85 11.09
C LEU A 49 -21.09 -3.92 12.01
N THR A 50 -21.99 -4.67 12.66
CA THR A 50 -21.63 -5.79 13.53
C THR A 50 -22.30 -7.07 13.05
N ASP A 51 -21.69 -8.20 13.38
CA ASP A 51 -22.29 -9.52 13.20
C ASP A 51 -23.39 -9.80 14.26
N ALA A 52 -23.97 -10.97 14.21
CA ALA A 52 -25.01 -11.40 15.15
C ALA A 52 -24.52 -11.44 16.61
N ASN A 53 -23.21 -11.50 16.86
CA ASN A 53 -22.59 -11.52 18.18
C ASN A 53 -22.16 -10.11 18.64
N GLY A 54 -22.41 -9.07 17.84
CA GLY A 54 -22.01 -7.71 18.13
C GLY A 54 -20.54 -7.41 17.77
N SER A 55 -19.83 -8.31 17.10
CA SER A 55 -18.48 -8.09 16.64
C SER A 55 -18.44 -7.22 15.38
N SER A 56 -17.61 -6.19 15.38
CA SER A 56 -17.35 -5.36 14.19
C SER A 56 -16.27 -5.95 13.28
N LEU A 57 -15.73 -7.12 13.62
CA LEU A 57 -14.75 -7.85 12.84
C LEU A 57 -15.43 -9.05 12.16
N PHE A 58 -15.37 -9.10 10.85
CA PHE A 58 -15.90 -10.17 10.04
C PHE A 58 -14.75 -11.05 9.55
N MET A 59 -14.87 -12.34 9.71
CA MET A 59 -13.95 -13.31 9.15
C MET A 59 -14.44 -13.71 7.75
N CYS A 60 -13.54 -13.70 6.77
CA CYS A 60 -13.86 -14.25 5.46
C CYS A 60 -14.04 -15.77 5.55
N ASP A 61 -15.06 -16.30 4.88
CA ASP A 61 -15.38 -17.73 4.91
C ASP A 61 -14.28 -18.60 4.28
N GLN A 62 -13.49 -18.04 3.38
CA GLN A 62 -12.37 -18.74 2.75
C GLN A 62 -11.11 -18.66 3.61
N VAL A 63 -10.56 -19.83 3.88
CA VAL A 63 -9.27 -19.98 4.55
C VAL A 63 -8.21 -20.24 3.48
N PHE A 64 -7.23 -19.37 3.42
CA PHE A 64 -6.09 -19.52 2.50
C PHE A 64 -4.94 -20.21 3.22
N THR A 65 -4.37 -21.22 2.57
CA THR A 65 -3.19 -21.90 3.08
C THR A 65 -1.96 -21.41 2.32
N ASP A 66 -0.95 -20.95 3.04
CA ASP A 66 0.32 -20.55 2.44
C ASP A 66 1.17 -21.76 1.99
N LYS A 67 2.27 -21.50 1.29
CA LYS A 67 3.17 -22.56 0.78
C LYS A 67 3.79 -23.44 1.87
N ASN A 68 3.76 -22.99 3.13
CA ASN A 68 4.31 -23.69 4.29
C ASN A 68 3.22 -24.41 5.11
N GLY A 69 1.99 -24.45 4.61
CA GLY A 69 0.84 -25.06 5.29
C GLY A 69 0.25 -24.18 6.39
N GLY A 70 0.72 -22.93 6.54
CA GLY A 70 0.14 -21.97 7.46
C GLY A 70 -1.22 -21.49 6.96
N THR A 71 -2.20 -21.47 7.84
CA THR A 71 -3.55 -21.02 7.53
C THR A 71 -3.65 -19.52 7.76
N ASN A 72 -3.90 -18.75 6.70
CA ASN A 72 -4.19 -17.33 6.80
C ASN A 72 -5.70 -17.11 6.75
N ARG A 73 -6.27 -16.67 7.86
CA ARG A 73 -7.64 -16.16 7.89
C ARG A 73 -7.59 -14.69 7.50
N CYS A 74 -8.50 -14.28 6.62
CA CYS A 74 -8.67 -12.90 6.26
C CYS A 74 -9.81 -12.31 7.07
N TYR A 75 -9.60 -11.10 7.55
CA TYR A 75 -10.61 -10.35 8.31
C TYR A 75 -10.90 -9.04 7.61
N GLU A 76 -12.16 -8.63 7.68
CA GLU A 76 -12.61 -7.35 7.16
C GLU A 76 -13.46 -6.60 8.18
N VAL A 77 -13.52 -5.31 8.02
CA VAL A 77 -14.51 -4.45 8.65
C VAL A 77 -15.56 -4.09 7.62
N ARG A 78 -16.80 -3.94 8.07
CA ARG A 78 -17.92 -3.48 7.26
C ARG A 78 -18.46 -2.21 7.86
N ILE A 79 -18.64 -1.20 7.03
CA ILE A 79 -19.14 0.10 7.44
C ILE A 79 -20.29 0.52 6.52
N LYS A 80 -21.04 1.50 7.00
CA LYS A 80 -22.00 2.22 6.22
C LYS A 80 -21.75 3.72 6.41
N VAL A 81 -21.44 4.41 5.33
CA VAL A 81 -21.26 5.86 5.32
C VAL A 81 -22.52 6.49 4.74
N THR A 82 -23.12 7.39 5.50
CA THR A 82 -24.24 8.19 5.00
C THR A 82 -23.77 9.63 4.82
N ILE A 83 -23.94 10.15 3.61
CA ILE A 83 -23.67 11.56 3.30
C ILE A 83 -24.98 12.13 2.78
N ASP A 84 -25.52 13.05 3.55
CA ASP A 84 -26.87 13.59 3.36
C ASP A 84 -27.92 12.45 3.29
N ASP A 85 -28.57 12.26 2.15
CA ASP A 85 -29.56 11.20 1.94
C ASP A 85 -28.99 9.93 1.28
N LYS A 86 -27.69 9.92 0.93
CA LYS A 86 -27.06 8.80 0.23
C LYS A 86 -26.32 7.91 1.20
N VAL A 87 -26.55 6.61 1.06
CA VAL A 87 -25.97 5.57 1.90
C VAL A 87 -25.00 4.72 1.09
N TYR A 88 -23.77 4.57 1.58
CA TYR A 88 -22.68 3.83 0.93
C TYR A 88 -22.19 2.73 1.86
N PRO A 89 -22.59 1.48 1.63
CA PRO A 89 -21.97 0.33 2.31
C PRO A 89 -20.56 0.09 1.74
N PHE A 90 -19.62 -0.28 2.61
CA PHE A 90 -18.25 -0.52 2.21
C PHE A 90 -17.59 -1.55 3.12
N SER A 91 -16.82 -2.47 2.53
CA SER A 91 -15.98 -3.42 3.25
C SER A 91 -14.51 -3.11 3.03
N TYR A 92 -13.68 -3.33 4.04
CA TYR A 92 -12.25 -3.10 3.95
C TYR A 92 -11.47 -4.17 4.73
N PRO A 93 -10.42 -4.75 4.15
CA PRO A 93 -9.62 -5.75 4.83
C PRO A 93 -8.85 -5.14 6.01
N VAL A 94 -8.66 -5.94 7.06
CA VAL A 94 -7.80 -5.54 8.18
C VAL A 94 -6.37 -5.86 7.81
N MET A 95 -5.58 -4.80 7.57
CA MET A 95 -4.22 -4.89 7.06
C MET A 95 -3.18 -4.40 8.07
N ASN A 96 -2.00 -5.02 8.02
CA ASN A 96 -0.78 -4.54 8.66
C ASN A 96 0.26 -4.26 7.57
N GLY A 97 0.41 -3.00 7.20
CA GLY A 97 1.09 -2.62 5.96
C GLY A 97 0.34 -3.17 4.75
N ILE A 98 1.01 -3.92 3.92
CA ILE A 98 0.47 -4.59 2.71
C ILE A 98 -0.06 -6.01 3.00
N ASN A 99 0.13 -6.53 4.21
CA ASN A 99 -0.26 -7.89 4.55
C ASN A 99 -1.56 -7.92 5.36
N ALA A 100 -2.38 -8.94 5.15
CA ALA A 100 -3.51 -9.23 6.01
C ALA A 100 -3.04 -9.49 7.45
N VAL A 101 -3.80 -9.00 8.42
CA VAL A 101 -3.48 -9.22 9.84
C VAL A 101 -3.77 -10.67 10.18
N ARG A 102 -2.80 -11.34 10.80
CA ARG A 102 -2.95 -12.71 11.31
C ARG A 102 -3.72 -12.73 12.62
N ASP A 103 -4.36 -13.86 12.94
CA ASP A 103 -5.16 -14.03 14.16
C ASP A 103 -4.47 -13.58 15.45
N ASN A 104 -3.21 -13.97 15.64
CA ASN A 104 -2.42 -13.65 16.82
C ASN A 104 -1.96 -12.18 16.91
N LEU A 105 -2.10 -11.42 15.83
CA LEU A 105 -1.78 -10.00 15.76
C LEU A 105 -3.04 -9.12 15.72
N MET A 106 -4.22 -9.74 15.69
CA MET A 106 -5.49 -9.00 15.67
C MET A 106 -5.71 -8.31 17.00
N ASN A 107 -6.03 -7.03 16.94
CA ASN A 107 -6.34 -6.22 18.11
C ASN A 107 -7.32 -5.11 17.74
N GLN A 108 -7.95 -4.51 18.74
CA GLN A 108 -8.94 -3.44 18.53
C GLN A 108 -8.38 -2.23 17.77
N ASN A 109 -7.10 -1.90 17.96
CA ASN A 109 -6.48 -0.79 17.23
C ASN A 109 -6.34 -1.08 15.73
N ALA A 110 -6.02 -2.34 15.34
CA ALA A 110 -6.00 -2.76 13.94
C ALA A 110 -7.40 -2.65 13.31
N VAL A 111 -8.42 -3.11 14.04
CA VAL A 111 -9.84 -3.02 13.60
C VAL A 111 -10.24 -1.56 13.42
N HIS A 112 -9.99 -0.71 14.44
CA HIS A 112 -10.32 0.71 14.34
C HIS A 112 -9.60 1.43 13.18
N LYS A 113 -8.32 1.14 12.98
CA LYS A 113 -7.57 1.69 11.83
C LYS A 113 -8.18 1.26 10.49
N ALA A 114 -8.61 0.01 10.38
CA ALA A 114 -9.28 -0.47 9.18
C ALA A 114 -10.63 0.24 8.95
N GLN A 115 -11.42 0.48 9.99
CA GLN A 115 -12.67 1.24 9.91
C GLN A 115 -12.43 2.67 9.41
N MET A 116 -11.42 3.36 9.93
CA MET A 116 -11.10 4.72 9.50
C MET A 116 -10.56 4.77 8.06
N ARG A 117 -9.78 3.79 7.64
CA ARG A 117 -9.35 3.64 6.24
C ARG A 117 -10.52 3.33 5.31
N ALA A 118 -11.41 2.43 5.74
CA ALA A 118 -12.63 2.12 5.02
C ALA A 118 -13.47 3.37 4.77
N PHE A 119 -13.64 4.22 5.80
CA PHE A 119 -14.35 5.48 5.70
C PHE A 119 -13.73 6.39 4.61
N VAL A 120 -12.44 6.67 4.70
CA VAL A 120 -11.77 7.57 3.76
C VAL A 120 -11.82 7.02 2.32
N LYS A 121 -11.59 5.73 2.14
CA LYS A 121 -11.66 5.08 0.81
C LYS A 121 -13.09 5.07 0.26
N CYS A 122 -14.08 4.80 1.10
CA CYS A 122 -15.49 4.89 0.73
C CYS A 122 -15.88 6.29 0.26
N VAL A 123 -15.46 7.32 1.00
CA VAL A 123 -15.67 8.72 0.62
C VAL A 123 -14.99 9.04 -0.69
N ALA A 124 -13.73 8.68 -0.86
CA ALA A 124 -12.97 8.94 -2.08
C ALA A 124 -13.65 8.35 -3.32
N ILE A 125 -14.08 7.10 -3.26
CA ILE A 125 -14.74 6.41 -4.37
C ILE A 125 -16.09 7.08 -4.71
N ASN A 126 -16.90 7.40 -3.70
CA ASN A 126 -18.28 7.82 -3.92
C ASN A 126 -18.43 9.34 -4.12
N THR A 127 -17.49 10.14 -3.64
CA THR A 127 -17.58 11.62 -3.74
C THR A 127 -16.46 12.24 -4.55
N GLY A 128 -15.37 11.53 -4.83
CA GLY A 128 -14.17 12.06 -5.48
C GLY A 128 -13.16 12.72 -4.52
N LEU A 129 -13.55 12.99 -3.26
CA LEU A 129 -12.69 13.68 -2.30
C LEU A 129 -11.43 12.87 -1.99
N GLY A 130 -10.26 13.43 -2.34
CA GLY A 130 -8.98 12.77 -2.11
C GLY A 130 -8.74 11.53 -2.99
N PHE A 131 -9.56 11.33 -4.03
CA PHE A 131 -9.44 10.17 -4.92
C PHE A 131 -8.04 10.05 -5.56
N ASN A 132 -7.42 11.18 -5.89
CA ASN A 132 -6.10 11.18 -6.50
C ASN A 132 -5.00 10.58 -5.61
N LEU A 133 -5.16 10.57 -4.29
CA LEU A 133 -4.23 9.89 -3.37
C LEU A 133 -4.24 8.36 -3.52
N TRP A 134 -5.30 7.81 -4.11
CA TRP A 134 -5.47 6.37 -4.33
C TRP A 134 -5.11 5.93 -5.75
N MET A 135 -4.85 6.88 -6.66
CA MET A 135 -4.46 6.53 -8.04
C MET A 135 -3.08 5.91 -8.07
N ASP A 136 -2.14 6.49 -7.33
CA ASP A 136 -0.79 5.95 -7.20
C ASP A 136 -0.81 4.62 -6.42
N ASP A 137 -1.70 4.50 -5.42
CA ASP A 137 -1.90 3.24 -4.69
C ASP A 137 -2.58 2.17 -5.56
N ALA A 138 -3.49 2.53 -6.48
CA ALA A 138 -4.17 1.58 -7.34
C ALA A 138 -3.23 0.95 -8.37
N ASP A 139 -2.30 1.72 -8.90
CA ASP A 139 -1.22 1.20 -9.73
C ASP A 139 -0.24 0.36 -8.91
N ILE A 140 -0.03 0.72 -7.65
CA ILE A 140 0.77 -0.02 -6.69
C ILE A 140 0.02 -1.27 -6.19
N GLU A 141 -1.28 -1.21 -5.88
CA GLU A 141 -2.07 -2.38 -5.42
C GLU A 141 -2.24 -3.43 -6.53
N ASN A 142 -2.30 -3.03 -7.79
CA ASN A 142 -2.42 -3.96 -8.91
C ASN A 142 -1.07 -4.49 -9.44
N ASP A 143 0.02 -3.73 -9.25
CA ASP A 143 1.36 -4.08 -9.76
C ASP A 143 2.34 -4.55 -8.67
N THR A 144 2.12 -4.16 -7.40
CA THR A 144 3.18 -4.31 -6.39
C THR A 144 3.04 -5.52 -5.49
N ASP A 145 1.89 -6.15 -5.34
CA ASP A 145 1.83 -7.35 -4.51
C ASP A 145 2.49 -8.57 -5.20
N ASP A 146 2.53 -8.59 -6.52
CA ASP A 146 3.23 -9.64 -7.27
C ASP A 146 4.46 -9.11 -8.02
N LEU A 147 4.40 -7.95 -8.65
CA LEU A 147 5.50 -7.41 -9.48
C LEU A 147 6.60 -6.73 -8.67
N SER A 148 6.32 -5.99 -7.60
CA SER A 148 7.38 -5.37 -6.80
C SER A 148 8.06 -6.36 -5.89
N LYS A 149 7.35 -7.33 -5.32
CA LYS A 149 7.97 -8.46 -4.61
C LYS A 149 8.66 -9.39 -5.60
N HIS A 150 8.08 -9.66 -6.76
CA HIS A 150 8.74 -10.39 -7.84
C HIS A 150 9.91 -9.59 -8.42
N ASN A 151 9.77 -8.29 -8.63
CA ASN A 151 10.88 -7.45 -9.07
C ASN A 151 11.96 -7.30 -7.99
N LEU A 152 11.62 -7.07 -6.71
CA LEU A 152 12.57 -7.07 -5.60
C LEU A 152 13.20 -8.46 -5.37
N PHE A 153 12.44 -9.53 -5.55
CA PHE A 153 12.96 -10.90 -5.47
C PHE A 153 13.84 -11.22 -6.69
N ALA A 154 13.39 -10.85 -7.89
CA ALA A 154 14.16 -11.00 -9.12
C ALA A 154 15.41 -10.10 -9.14
N ILE A 155 15.32 -8.88 -8.57
CA ILE A 155 16.47 -7.99 -8.36
C ILE A 155 17.46 -8.62 -7.37
N LYS A 156 16.97 -9.09 -6.21
CA LYS A 156 17.84 -9.78 -5.23
C LYS A 156 18.47 -11.05 -5.80
N GLU A 157 17.71 -11.80 -6.58
CA GLU A 157 18.20 -13.03 -7.21
C GLU A 157 19.23 -12.73 -8.32
N ARG A 158 19.00 -11.71 -9.15
CA ARG A 158 19.97 -11.22 -10.14
C ARG A 158 21.23 -10.65 -9.47
N GLN A 159 21.06 -9.88 -8.40
CA GLN A 159 22.17 -9.38 -7.59
C GLN A 159 23.04 -10.52 -7.07
N GLN A 160 22.40 -11.54 -6.50
CA GLN A 160 23.08 -12.69 -5.96
C GLN A 160 23.77 -13.52 -7.04
N GLN A 161 23.16 -13.62 -8.23
CA GLN A 161 23.74 -14.30 -9.37
C GLN A 161 24.94 -13.52 -9.95
N ALA A 162 24.83 -12.19 -10.09
CA ALA A 162 25.92 -11.34 -10.56
C ALA A 162 27.12 -11.40 -9.59
N TYR A 163 26.85 -11.31 -8.30
CA TYR A 163 27.83 -11.46 -7.23
C TYR A 163 28.49 -12.84 -7.28
N THR A 164 27.69 -13.90 -7.38
CA THR A 164 28.20 -15.29 -7.46
C THR A 164 29.03 -15.53 -8.70
N ARG A 165 28.68 -14.95 -9.85
CA ARG A 165 29.48 -15.04 -11.09
C ARG A 165 30.82 -14.34 -10.95
N ALA A 166 30.87 -13.15 -10.36
CA ALA A 166 32.10 -12.42 -10.11
C ALA A 166 33.02 -13.17 -9.14
N PHE A 167 32.45 -13.73 -8.06
CA PHE A 167 33.20 -14.56 -7.12
C PHE A 167 33.69 -15.89 -7.73
N LYS A 168 32.87 -16.55 -8.55
CA LYS A 168 33.27 -17.75 -9.28
C LYS A 168 34.45 -17.50 -10.25
N LYS A 169 34.59 -16.25 -10.71
CA LYS A 169 35.76 -15.81 -11.49
C LYS A 169 36.97 -15.44 -10.58
N GLY A 170 36.84 -15.57 -9.26
CA GLY A 170 37.89 -15.27 -8.29
C GLY A 170 38.18 -13.79 -8.10
N MET A 171 37.26 -12.92 -8.51
CA MET A 171 37.44 -11.47 -8.40
C MET A 171 37.07 -10.96 -7.00
N THR A 172 37.90 -10.12 -6.44
CA THR A 172 37.62 -9.36 -5.22
C THR A 172 36.67 -8.17 -5.52
N THR A 173 36.00 -7.61 -4.50
CA THR A 173 35.14 -6.41 -4.66
C THR A 173 35.90 -5.25 -5.30
N LYS A 174 37.19 -5.10 -4.98
CA LYS A 174 38.09 -4.10 -5.55
C LYS A 174 38.37 -4.32 -7.05
N GLU A 175 38.59 -5.55 -7.45
CA GLU A 175 38.81 -5.93 -8.85
C GLU A 175 37.53 -5.75 -9.67
N ILE A 176 36.38 -6.10 -9.10
CA ILE A 176 35.11 -5.88 -9.74
C ILE A 176 34.87 -4.37 -9.92
N ALA A 177 35.11 -3.56 -8.90
CA ALA A 177 34.96 -2.11 -8.95
C ALA A 177 35.83 -1.49 -10.05
N THR A 178 37.09 -1.93 -10.12
CA THR A 178 38.04 -1.50 -11.16
C THR A 178 37.58 -1.91 -12.56
N ALA A 179 37.12 -3.14 -12.72
CA ALA A 179 36.71 -3.68 -14.02
C ALA A 179 35.45 -3.02 -14.58
N VAL A 180 34.50 -2.62 -13.70
CA VAL A 180 33.27 -1.93 -14.11
C VAL A 180 33.42 -0.41 -14.08
N GLY A 181 34.58 0.14 -13.66
CA GLY A 181 34.82 1.58 -13.58
C GLY A 181 34.05 2.28 -12.49
N MET A 182 33.91 1.66 -11.34
CA MET A 182 33.20 2.13 -10.16
C MET A 182 34.08 2.12 -8.93
N THR A 183 33.66 2.80 -7.87
CA THR A 183 34.30 2.68 -6.56
C THR A 183 33.83 1.42 -5.83
N GLU A 184 34.60 0.93 -4.88
CA GLU A 184 34.24 -0.25 -4.09
C GLU A 184 32.92 -0.03 -3.31
N ASP A 185 32.67 1.20 -2.85
CA ASP A 185 31.45 1.54 -2.15
C ASP A 185 30.23 1.65 -3.09
N GLU A 186 30.43 2.13 -4.32
CA GLU A 186 29.39 2.09 -5.35
C GLU A 186 29.02 0.65 -5.75
N VAL A 187 29.98 -0.26 -5.82
CA VAL A 187 29.71 -1.68 -6.06
C VAL A 187 28.91 -2.30 -4.91
N LYS A 188 29.17 -1.91 -3.66
CA LYS A 188 28.36 -2.34 -2.50
C LYS A 188 26.93 -1.77 -2.54
N VAL A 189 26.79 -0.55 -3.01
CA VAL A 189 25.51 0.17 -3.08
C VAL A 189 24.71 -0.19 -4.33
N ILE A 190 25.37 -0.65 -5.41
CA ILE A 190 24.72 -0.95 -6.70
C ILE A 190 23.58 -1.96 -6.58
N PHE A 191 23.65 -2.82 -5.59
CA PHE A 191 22.61 -3.80 -5.28
C PHE A 191 21.33 -3.18 -4.65
N THR A 192 21.35 -1.88 -4.40
CA THR A 192 20.20 -1.16 -3.84
C THR A 192 19.40 -0.41 -4.91
N TYR A 193 19.97 -0.25 -6.13
CA TYR A 193 19.35 0.56 -7.18
C TYR A 193 19.29 -0.19 -8.52
N PHE A 194 18.06 -0.35 -9.03
CA PHE A 194 17.76 -1.14 -10.24
C PHE A 194 18.52 -0.66 -11.50
N ASP A 195 18.52 0.64 -11.76
CA ASP A 195 19.16 1.20 -12.96
C ASP A 195 20.67 1.02 -12.98
N GLN A 196 21.29 0.97 -11.80
CA GLN A 196 22.72 0.73 -11.66
C GLN A 196 23.04 -0.76 -11.83
N LEU A 197 22.15 -1.65 -11.41
CA LEU A 197 22.33 -3.09 -11.56
C LEU A 197 22.40 -3.50 -13.04
N HIS A 198 21.54 -2.95 -13.88
CA HIS A 198 21.53 -3.25 -15.31
C HIS A 198 22.86 -2.86 -15.97
N ARG A 199 23.34 -1.66 -15.72
CA ARG A 199 24.65 -1.19 -16.22
C ARG A 199 25.82 -2.01 -15.68
N PHE A 200 25.71 -2.49 -14.45
CA PHE A 200 26.71 -3.36 -13.83
C PHE A 200 26.72 -4.73 -14.51
N GLU A 201 25.55 -5.32 -14.77
CA GLU A 201 25.43 -6.60 -15.47
C GLU A 201 25.98 -6.53 -16.90
N GLU A 202 25.68 -5.45 -17.65
CA GLU A 202 26.22 -5.25 -19.01
C GLU A 202 27.75 -5.21 -18.99
N LYS A 203 28.35 -4.45 -18.09
CA LYS A 203 29.82 -4.35 -17.98
C LYS A 203 30.46 -5.65 -17.51
N LEU A 204 29.81 -6.38 -16.60
CA LEU A 204 30.28 -7.66 -16.10
C LEU A 204 30.24 -8.77 -17.16
N ASN A 205 29.24 -8.73 -18.04
CA ASN A 205 29.10 -9.70 -19.13
C ASN A 205 30.10 -9.43 -20.27
N ALA A 206 30.65 -8.21 -20.35
CA ALA A 206 31.69 -7.85 -21.31
C ALA A 206 33.11 -8.28 -20.87
N LEU A 207 33.27 -8.77 -19.64
CA LEU A 207 34.53 -9.35 -19.09
C LEU A 207 34.59 -10.87 -19.34
#